data_65818a85f96a1338d255f2e314d5ce13
#
_entry.id   65818a85f96a1338d255f2e314d5ce13
#
_cell.length_a   1.000
_cell.length_b   1.000
_cell.length_c   1.000
_cell.angle_alpha   90.00
_cell.angle_beta   90.00
_cell.angle_gamma   90.00
#
_symmetry.space_group_name_H-M   'P 1'
#
loop_
_entity.id
_entity.type
_entity.pdbx_description
1 polymer ?
#
loop_
_entity_poly.entity_id
_entity_poly.type
_entity_poly.pdbx_seq_one_letter_code
_entity_poly.pdbx_strand_id
1 'polypeptide(L)'
;YEWLAVIALIVVAWWLLPVFLRAGIYTIPAFLEYRYDRTTRSILAALMVVCFVLTVLATVLYGGAMFLVNVFQIDVLLQNAWSLSPESAESWAFMLCVWGIGLAAGVYTIIGGLGAVVWSDLIQGVALLAGGALVFFLALNVIGDGEGIFAGWRHFADVNEEKLHVVRAWNDPDIPSLSLVT
;
A
#
# COMPACT_ATOMS: atom_id res chain seq x y z
N TYR A 1 14.52 -2.00 1.74
CA TYR A 1 13.56 -1.26 2.60
C TYR A 1 12.51 -2.20 3.20
N GLU A 2 11.83 -2.99 2.38
CA GLU A 2 10.70 -3.82 2.83
C GLU A 2 11.11 -4.88 3.85
N TRP A 3 12.25 -5.53 3.68
CA TRP A 3 12.75 -6.52 4.63
C TRP A 3 13.07 -5.94 6.01
N LEU A 4 13.57 -4.69 6.06
CA LEU A 4 13.79 -3.99 7.32
C LEU A 4 12.47 -3.68 8.03
N ALA A 5 11.44 -3.28 7.28
CA ALA A 5 10.11 -3.07 7.83
C ALA A 5 9.55 -4.36 8.44
N VAL A 6 9.73 -5.51 7.78
CA VAL A 6 9.31 -6.82 8.30
C VAL A 6 10.03 -7.15 9.60
N ILE A 7 11.36 -6.98 9.65
CA ILE A 7 12.16 -7.23 10.87
C ILE A 7 11.72 -6.30 11.99
N ALA A 8 11.53 -5.01 11.70
CA ALA A 8 11.07 -4.03 12.68
C ALA A 8 9.68 -4.39 13.23
N LEU A 9 8.76 -4.82 12.36
CA LEU A 9 7.42 -5.26 12.76
C LEU A 9 7.47 -6.52 13.65
N ILE A 10 8.35 -7.47 13.37
CA ILE A 10 8.53 -8.67 14.21
C ILE A 10 9.04 -8.27 15.61
N VAL A 11 10.02 -7.36 15.68
CA VAL A 11 10.53 -6.86 16.97
C VAL A 11 9.45 -6.13 17.75
N VAL A 12 8.67 -5.27 17.08
CA VAL A 12 7.54 -4.56 17.71
C VAL A 12 6.47 -5.55 18.19
N ALA A 13 6.11 -6.52 17.37
CA ALA A 13 5.07 -7.50 17.71
C ALA A 13 5.49 -8.40 18.88
N TRP A 14 6.75 -8.79 18.95
CA TRP A 14 7.19 -9.73 19.97
C TRP A 14 7.61 -9.05 21.27
N TRP A 15 8.15 -7.86 21.22
CA TRP A 15 8.70 -7.18 22.40
C TRP A 15 7.84 -6.02 22.90
N LEU A 16 7.45 -5.12 22.03
CA LEU A 16 6.70 -3.92 22.41
C LEU A 16 5.20 -4.18 22.62
N LEU A 17 4.59 -4.92 21.73
CA LEU A 17 3.14 -5.15 21.78
C LEU A 17 2.67 -5.84 23.07
N PRO A 18 3.33 -6.91 23.59
CA PRO A 18 2.92 -7.51 24.86
C PRO A 18 3.03 -6.56 26.05
N VAL A 19 4.04 -5.67 26.03
CA VAL A 19 4.22 -4.66 27.10
C VAL A 19 3.09 -3.63 27.04
N PHE A 20 2.76 -3.14 25.87
CA PHE A 20 1.67 -2.17 25.66
C PHE A 20 0.30 -2.75 26.03
N LEU A 21 0.02 -3.98 25.62
CA LEU A 21 -1.24 -4.64 25.96
C LEU A 21 -1.40 -4.88 27.46
N ARG A 22 -0.33 -5.29 28.15
CA ARG A 22 -0.34 -5.45 29.63
C ARG A 22 -0.53 -4.12 30.36
N ALA A 23 -0.02 -3.03 29.79
CA ALA A 23 -0.19 -1.68 30.33
C ALA A 23 -1.53 -1.05 29.97
N GLY A 24 -2.39 -1.72 29.18
CA GLY A 24 -3.67 -1.17 28.71
C GLY A 24 -3.51 -0.05 27.68
N ILE A 25 -2.36 0.03 27.00
CA ILE A 25 -2.03 1.07 26.04
C ILE A 25 -2.29 0.52 24.64
N TYR A 26 -3.24 1.10 23.94
CA TYR A 26 -3.64 0.64 22.59
C TYR A 26 -3.18 1.55 21.46
N THR A 27 -2.69 2.76 21.77
CA THR A 27 -2.25 3.73 20.77
C THR A 27 -0.98 4.45 21.21
N ILE A 28 -0.15 4.86 20.24
CA ILE A 28 1.07 5.64 20.52
C ILE A 28 0.77 6.94 21.27
N PRO A 29 -0.27 7.73 20.91
CA PRO A 29 -0.64 8.90 21.72
C PRO A 29 -1.03 8.56 23.15
N ALA A 30 -1.71 7.43 23.41
CA ALA A 30 -2.04 7.00 24.76
C ALA A 30 -0.78 6.65 25.58
N PHE A 31 0.25 6.08 24.93
CA PHE A 31 1.53 5.85 25.57
C PHE A 31 2.20 7.15 26.03
N LEU A 32 2.13 8.21 25.21
CA LEU A 32 2.69 9.50 25.57
C LEU A 32 1.92 10.18 26.72
N GLU A 33 0.60 10.02 26.82
CA GLU A 33 -0.16 10.48 27.97
C GLU A 33 0.30 9.79 29.25
N TYR A 34 0.55 8.49 29.21
CA TYR A 34 1.03 7.74 30.36
C TYR A 34 2.44 8.18 30.80
N ARG A 35 3.31 8.54 29.84
CA ARG A 35 4.69 8.92 30.14
C ARG A 35 4.88 10.40 30.48
N TYR A 36 4.07 11.28 29.91
CA TYR A 36 4.22 12.73 30.04
C TYR A 36 2.91 13.35 30.57
N ASP A 37 2.06 13.82 29.66
CA ASP A 37 0.82 14.49 30.00
C ASP A 37 -0.24 14.39 28.88
N ARG A 38 -1.45 14.85 29.22
CA ARG A 38 -2.59 14.86 28.29
C ARG A 38 -2.39 15.82 27.11
N THR A 39 -1.65 16.89 27.31
CA THR A 39 -1.37 17.90 26.28
C THR A 39 -0.49 17.28 25.19
N THR A 40 0.55 16.57 25.58
CA THR A 40 1.46 15.85 24.67
C THR A 40 0.70 14.81 23.82
N ARG A 41 -0.21 14.05 24.44
CA ARG A 41 -1.12 13.16 23.70
C ARG A 41 -1.90 13.89 22.63
N SER A 42 -2.54 15.02 22.98
CA SER A 42 -3.41 15.77 22.08
C SER A 42 -2.62 16.38 20.91
N ILE A 43 -1.44 16.93 21.18
CA ILE A 43 -0.57 17.49 20.14
C ILE A 43 -0.11 16.40 19.17
N LEU A 44 0.38 15.25 19.70
CA LEU A 44 0.80 14.16 18.83
C LEU A 44 -0.34 13.58 18.02
N ALA A 45 -1.52 13.37 18.63
CA ALA A 45 -2.70 12.89 17.93
C ALA A 45 -3.11 13.83 16.78
N ALA A 46 -3.14 15.13 17.02
CA ALA A 46 -3.43 16.12 15.99
C ALA A 46 -2.39 16.11 14.87
N LEU A 47 -1.11 16.07 15.22
CA LEU A 47 -0.01 15.98 14.25
C LEU A 47 -0.11 14.74 13.38
N MET A 48 -0.36 13.56 13.99
CA MET A 48 -0.52 12.31 13.26
C MET A 48 -1.70 12.37 12.29
N VAL A 49 -2.86 12.91 12.73
CA VAL A 49 -4.03 13.06 11.84
C VAL A 49 -3.69 13.93 10.64
N VAL A 50 -3.05 15.10 10.87
CA VAL A 50 -2.64 15.99 9.78
C VAL A 50 -1.67 15.30 8.84
N CYS A 51 -0.65 14.62 9.35
CA CYS A 51 0.30 13.86 8.53
C CYS A 51 -0.39 12.77 7.71
N PHE A 52 -1.27 11.97 8.31
CA PHE A 52 -1.99 10.92 7.60
C PHE A 52 -2.92 11.49 6.52
N VAL A 53 -3.61 12.58 6.78
CA VAL A 53 -4.50 13.20 5.78
C VAL A 53 -3.70 13.78 4.62
N LEU A 54 -2.61 14.49 4.90
CA LEU A 54 -1.84 15.17 3.85
C LEU A 54 -0.97 14.21 3.03
N THR A 55 -0.48 13.13 3.62
CA THR A 55 0.42 12.21 2.91
C THR A 55 -0.29 10.93 2.49
N VAL A 56 -0.75 10.13 3.43
CA VAL A 56 -1.28 8.78 3.14
C VAL A 56 -2.60 8.87 2.38
N LEU A 57 -3.56 9.64 2.88
CA LEU A 57 -4.88 9.75 2.24
C LEU A 57 -4.77 10.38 0.85
N ALA A 58 -3.99 11.45 0.69
CA ALA A 58 -3.78 12.08 -0.61
C ALA A 58 -3.14 11.11 -1.62
N THR A 59 -2.11 10.36 -1.22
CA THR A 59 -1.44 9.39 -2.07
C THR A 59 -2.37 8.24 -2.50
N VAL A 60 -3.15 7.71 -1.56
CA VAL A 60 -4.10 6.61 -1.83
C VAL A 60 -5.22 7.07 -2.76
N LEU A 61 -5.80 8.24 -2.52
CA LEU A 61 -6.85 8.79 -3.39
C LEU A 61 -6.31 9.10 -4.79
N TYR A 62 -5.10 9.67 -4.89
CA TYR A 62 -4.47 9.94 -6.17
C TYR A 62 -4.22 8.65 -6.96
N GLY A 63 -3.57 7.67 -6.35
CA GLY A 63 -3.27 6.39 -6.99
C GLY A 63 -4.54 5.62 -7.39
N GLY A 64 -5.54 5.58 -6.50
CA GLY A 64 -6.83 4.96 -6.79
C GLY A 64 -7.58 5.63 -7.93
N ALA A 65 -7.61 6.97 -7.98
CA ALA A 65 -8.24 7.72 -9.06
C ALA A 65 -7.53 7.50 -10.39
N MET A 66 -6.20 7.57 -10.43
CA MET A 66 -5.40 7.28 -11.64
C MET A 66 -5.65 5.87 -12.15
N PHE A 67 -5.72 4.88 -11.25
CA PHE A 67 -6.04 3.51 -11.63
C PHE A 67 -7.43 3.40 -12.28
N LEU A 68 -8.46 3.98 -11.66
CA LEU A 68 -9.82 3.94 -12.19
C LEU A 68 -9.95 4.66 -13.54
N VAL A 69 -9.35 5.84 -13.69
CA VAL A 69 -9.37 6.58 -14.95
C VAL A 69 -8.75 5.76 -16.07
N ASN A 70 -7.57 5.17 -15.83
CA ASN A 70 -6.86 4.43 -16.87
C ASN A 70 -7.50 3.07 -17.19
N VAL A 71 -7.97 2.32 -16.19
CA VAL A 71 -8.56 0.98 -16.42
C VAL A 71 -9.94 1.06 -17.04
N PHE A 72 -10.77 1.98 -16.58
CA PHE A 72 -12.16 2.13 -17.08
C PHE A 72 -12.29 3.18 -18.18
N GLN A 73 -11.20 3.86 -18.56
CA GLN A 73 -11.18 4.90 -19.59
C GLN A 73 -12.29 5.95 -19.38
N ILE A 74 -12.42 6.41 -18.12
CA ILE A 74 -13.50 7.32 -17.72
C ILE A 74 -13.39 8.67 -18.44
N ASP A 75 -12.19 9.10 -18.76
CA ASP A 75 -11.91 10.27 -19.60
C ASP A 75 -12.54 10.15 -20.99
N VAL A 76 -12.38 9.00 -21.65
CA VAL A 76 -12.99 8.70 -22.96
C VAL A 76 -14.52 8.67 -22.87
N LEU A 77 -15.06 8.07 -21.80
CA LEU A 77 -16.50 8.06 -21.56
C LEU A 77 -17.07 9.49 -21.41
N LEU A 78 -16.37 10.36 -20.68
CA LEU A 78 -16.78 11.75 -20.51
C LEU A 78 -16.64 12.58 -21.79
N GLN A 79 -15.59 12.35 -22.59
CA GLN A 79 -15.45 12.96 -23.91
C GLN A 79 -16.65 12.65 -24.80
N ASN A 80 -17.03 11.38 -24.88
CA ASN A 80 -18.13 10.93 -25.71
C ASN A 80 -19.51 11.38 -25.20
N ALA A 81 -19.69 11.42 -23.86
CA ALA A 81 -20.98 11.77 -23.26
C ALA A 81 -21.26 13.29 -23.30
N TRP A 82 -20.22 14.10 -23.09
CA TRP A 82 -20.37 15.56 -22.91
C TRP A 82 -19.61 16.40 -23.93
N SER A 83 -19.02 15.76 -24.95
CA SER A 83 -18.25 16.43 -26.01
C SER A 83 -17.15 17.37 -25.46
N LEU A 84 -16.51 16.94 -24.36
CA LEU A 84 -15.43 17.69 -23.71
C LEU A 84 -14.14 17.59 -24.51
N SER A 85 -13.28 18.61 -24.37
CA SER A 85 -11.92 18.51 -24.88
C SER A 85 -11.14 17.43 -24.10
N PRO A 86 -10.16 16.75 -24.71
CA PRO A 86 -9.39 15.68 -24.03
C PRO A 86 -8.80 16.09 -22.68
N GLU A 87 -8.23 17.28 -22.61
CA GLU A 87 -7.60 17.82 -21.39
C GLU A 87 -8.63 18.09 -20.27
N SER A 88 -9.81 18.64 -20.62
CA SER A 88 -10.85 18.86 -19.63
C SER A 88 -11.50 17.55 -19.18
N ALA A 89 -11.69 16.59 -20.08
CA ALA A 89 -12.26 15.29 -19.75
C ALA A 89 -11.36 14.49 -18.78
N GLU A 90 -10.06 14.51 -18.98
CA GLU A 90 -9.07 13.89 -18.06
C GLU A 90 -9.16 14.51 -16.67
N SER A 91 -9.16 15.84 -16.57
CA SER A 91 -9.25 16.55 -15.30
C SER A 91 -10.56 16.26 -14.56
N TRP A 92 -11.69 16.24 -15.27
CA TRP A 92 -12.99 15.90 -14.70
C TRP A 92 -13.09 14.44 -14.30
N ALA A 93 -12.57 13.50 -15.12
CA ALA A 93 -12.52 12.08 -14.80
C ALA A 93 -11.73 11.84 -13.49
N PHE A 94 -10.58 12.47 -13.38
CA PHE A 94 -9.75 12.39 -12.17
C PHE A 94 -10.48 12.91 -10.93
N MET A 95 -11.07 14.13 -11.02
CA MET A 95 -11.83 14.71 -9.92
C MET A 95 -13.00 13.84 -9.49
N LEU A 96 -13.78 13.32 -10.44
CA LEU A 96 -14.90 12.42 -10.15
C LEU A 96 -14.46 11.15 -9.46
N CYS A 97 -13.34 10.56 -9.88
CA CYS A 97 -12.79 9.37 -9.23
C CYS A 97 -12.30 9.66 -7.81
N VAL A 98 -11.58 10.75 -7.59
CA VAL A 98 -11.13 11.16 -6.24
C VAL A 98 -12.31 11.33 -5.29
N TRP A 99 -13.32 12.11 -5.71
CA TRP A 99 -14.51 12.33 -4.91
C TRP A 99 -15.35 11.07 -4.74
N GLY A 100 -15.48 10.26 -5.80
CA GLY A 100 -16.20 8.99 -5.76
C GLY A 100 -15.61 8.01 -4.74
N ILE A 101 -14.30 7.79 -4.78
CA ILE A 101 -13.59 6.92 -3.84
C ILE A 101 -13.69 7.50 -2.43
N GLY A 102 -13.40 8.79 -2.26
CA GLY A 102 -13.39 9.44 -0.95
C GLY A 102 -14.76 9.43 -0.28
N LEU A 103 -15.81 9.74 -1.03
CA LEU A 103 -17.19 9.70 -0.52
C LEU A 103 -17.64 8.28 -0.21
N ALA A 104 -17.38 7.31 -1.08
CA ALA A 104 -17.71 5.91 -0.84
C ALA A 104 -17.02 5.40 0.43
N ALA A 105 -15.71 5.65 0.56
CA ALA A 105 -14.95 5.28 1.74
C ALA A 105 -15.46 5.97 3.01
N GLY A 106 -15.76 7.27 2.94
CA GLY A 106 -16.33 8.04 4.05
C GLY A 106 -17.69 7.51 4.49
N VAL A 107 -18.58 7.24 3.54
CA VAL A 107 -19.94 6.74 3.85
C VAL A 107 -19.89 5.37 4.54
N TYR A 108 -19.16 4.39 3.99
CA TYR A 108 -19.12 3.08 4.64
C TYR A 108 -18.42 3.12 6.01
N THR A 109 -17.42 4.00 6.16
CA THR A 109 -16.71 4.16 7.43
C THR A 109 -17.61 4.80 8.50
N ILE A 110 -18.40 5.81 8.14
CA ILE A 110 -19.33 6.48 9.06
C ILE A 110 -20.46 5.53 9.48
N ILE A 111 -21.03 4.79 8.52
CA ILE A 111 -22.17 3.90 8.79
C ILE A 111 -21.72 2.62 9.53
N GLY A 112 -20.62 2.01 9.10
CA GLY A 112 -20.19 0.72 9.61
C GLY A 112 -19.11 0.78 10.69
N GLY A 113 -18.55 1.97 10.95
CA GLY A 113 -17.50 2.18 11.95
C GLY A 113 -16.26 1.31 11.72
N LEU A 114 -15.51 1.08 12.80
CA LEU A 114 -14.27 0.30 12.76
C LEU A 114 -14.49 -1.15 12.26
N GLY A 115 -15.65 -1.74 12.57
CA GLY A 115 -15.96 -3.11 12.13
C GLY A 115 -16.04 -3.23 10.61
N ALA A 116 -16.68 -2.28 9.93
CA ALA A 116 -16.74 -2.26 8.47
C ALA A 116 -15.35 -2.08 7.82
N VAL A 117 -14.50 -1.23 8.42
CA VAL A 117 -13.12 -1.04 7.94
C VAL A 117 -12.34 -2.35 8.04
N VAL A 118 -12.38 -3.03 9.18
CA VAL A 118 -11.66 -4.32 9.38
C VAL A 118 -12.12 -5.39 8.37
N TRP A 119 -13.42 -5.50 8.12
CA TRP A 119 -13.95 -6.44 7.12
C TRP A 119 -13.53 -6.05 5.70
N SER A 120 -13.57 -4.76 5.37
CA SER A 120 -13.10 -4.26 4.08
C SER A 120 -11.62 -4.57 3.86
N ASP A 121 -10.78 -4.32 4.86
CA ASP A 121 -9.34 -4.60 4.81
C ASP A 121 -9.05 -6.09 4.64
N LEU A 122 -9.81 -6.95 5.32
CA LEU A 122 -9.69 -8.40 5.17
C LEU A 122 -10.00 -8.85 3.74
N ILE A 123 -11.12 -8.40 3.17
CA ILE A 123 -11.53 -8.73 1.80
C ILE A 123 -10.49 -8.23 0.80
N GLN A 124 -10.05 -6.99 0.96
CA GLN A 124 -9.03 -6.37 0.10
C GLN A 124 -7.68 -7.10 0.21
N GLY A 125 -7.27 -7.48 1.42
CA GLY A 125 -6.05 -8.25 1.66
C GLY A 125 -6.08 -9.61 0.97
N VAL A 126 -7.17 -10.35 1.09
CA VAL A 126 -7.35 -11.64 0.41
C VAL A 126 -7.36 -11.46 -1.11
N ALA A 127 -8.07 -10.44 -1.62
CA ALA A 127 -8.11 -10.15 -3.05
C ALA A 127 -6.72 -9.76 -3.61
N LEU A 128 -5.95 -8.98 -2.85
CA LEU A 128 -4.59 -8.58 -3.22
C LEU A 128 -3.64 -9.77 -3.27
N LEU A 129 -3.69 -10.65 -2.27
CA LEU A 129 -2.87 -11.87 -2.26
C LEU A 129 -3.24 -12.82 -3.39
N ALA A 130 -4.53 -13.04 -3.62
CA ALA A 130 -5.01 -13.89 -4.70
C ALA A 130 -4.67 -13.30 -6.07
N GLY A 131 -4.89 -12.00 -6.26
CA GLY A 131 -4.54 -11.28 -7.49
C GLY A 131 -3.03 -11.27 -7.76
N GLY A 132 -2.22 -11.00 -6.74
CA GLY A 132 -0.77 -11.03 -6.83
C GLY A 132 -0.25 -12.42 -7.19
N ALA A 133 -0.78 -13.47 -6.55
CA ALA A 133 -0.44 -14.85 -6.90
C ALA A 133 -0.83 -15.19 -8.35
N LEU A 134 -2.04 -14.80 -8.77
CA LEU A 134 -2.51 -15.02 -10.13
C LEU A 134 -1.60 -14.34 -11.15
N VAL A 135 -1.29 -13.06 -10.96
CA VAL A 135 -0.40 -12.30 -11.86
C VAL A 135 0.99 -12.94 -11.89
N PHE A 136 1.53 -13.36 -10.75
CA PHE A 136 2.82 -14.03 -10.67
C PHE A 136 2.85 -15.32 -11.50
N PHE A 137 1.85 -16.18 -11.36
CA PHE A 137 1.78 -17.43 -12.13
C PHE A 137 1.54 -17.19 -13.63
N LEU A 138 0.70 -16.21 -13.97
CA LEU A 138 0.50 -15.82 -15.37
C LEU A 138 1.79 -15.26 -15.99
N ALA A 139 2.51 -14.42 -15.28
CA ALA A 139 3.79 -13.87 -15.75
C ALA A 139 4.82 -14.98 -16.00
N LEU A 140 4.94 -15.94 -15.08
CA LEU A 140 5.82 -17.09 -15.29
C LEU A 140 5.42 -17.94 -16.51
N ASN A 141 4.12 -18.13 -16.74
CA ASN A 141 3.66 -18.86 -17.91
C ASN A 141 3.98 -18.13 -19.22
N VAL A 142 3.87 -16.81 -19.24
CA VAL A 142 4.25 -15.97 -20.39
C VAL A 142 5.77 -16.00 -20.62
N ILE A 143 6.57 -15.88 -19.56
CA ILE A 143 8.04 -15.95 -19.65
C ILE A 143 8.51 -17.32 -20.14
N GLY A 144 7.76 -18.38 -19.84
CA GLY A 144 8.05 -19.76 -20.31
C GLY A 144 7.48 -20.09 -21.68
N ASP A 145 7.09 -19.09 -22.49
CA ASP A 145 6.49 -19.28 -23.83
C ASP A 145 5.31 -20.29 -23.86
N GLY A 146 4.60 -20.43 -22.75
CA GLY A 146 3.48 -21.36 -22.61
C GLY A 146 3.88 -22.79 -22.26
N GLU A 147 5.17 -23.11 -22.07
CA GLU A 147 5.64 -24.42 -21.62
C GLU A 147 5.38 -24.69 -20.12
N GLY A 148 4.76 -23.73 -19.44
CA GLY A 148 4.34 -23.85 -18.07
C GLY A 148 5.18 -23.08 -17.05
N ILE A 149 4.66 -23.00 -15.82
CA ILE A 149 5.21 -22.16 -14.75
C ILE A 149 6.66 -22.52 -14.39
N PHE A 150 7.01 -23.80 -14.42
CA PHE A 150 8.37 -24.24 -14.09
C PHE A 150 9.39 -23.89 -15.17
N ALA A 151 9.00 -23.91 -16.44
CA ALA A 151 9.87 -23.46 -17.54
C ALA A 151 10.11 -21.94 -17.42
N GLY A 152 9.05 -21.18 -17.18
CA GLY A 152 9.15 -19.75 -16.94
C GLY A 152 10.02 -19.40 -15.73
N TRP A 153 9.91 -20.13 -14.64
CA TRP A 153 10.78 -19.93 -13.48
C TRP A 153 12.26 -20.19 -13.80
N ARG A 154 12.56 -21.28 -14.51
CA ARG A 154 13.94 -21.58 -14.91
C ARG A 154 14.49 -20.47 -15.79
N HIS A 155 13.75 -20.08 -16.83
CA HIS A 155 14.17 -19.00 -17.73
C HIS A 155 14.38 -17.68 -16.99
N PHE A 156 13.47 -17.33 -16.08
CA PHE A 156 13.60 -16.16 -15.24
C PHE A 156 14.85 -16.21 -14.33
N ALA A 157 15.11 -17.37 -13.72
CA ALA A 157 16.25 -17.57 -12.84
C ALA A 157 17.58 -17.50 -13.60
N ASP A 158 17.66 -18.14 -14.77
CA ASP A 158 18.87 -18.16 -15.61
C ASP A 158 19.24 -16.75 -16.11
N VAL A 159 18.24 -15.96 -16.55
CA VAL A 159 18.48 -14.61 -17.07
C VAL A 159 18.80 -13.61 -15.95
N ASN A 160 18.33 -13.84 -14.73
CA ASN A 160 18.46 -12.92 -13.60
C ASN A 160 19.30 -13.48 -12.45
N GLU A 161 20.20 -14.42 -12.70
CA GLU A 161 20.98 -15.09 -11.66
C GLU A 161 21.68 -14.09 -10.73
N GLU A 162 22.30 -13.05 -11.27
CA GLU A 162 22.97 -11.99 -10.49
C GLU A 162 22.03 -11.13 -9.65
N LYS A 163 20.76 -11.01 -10.05
CA LYS A 163 19.75 -10.16 -9.38
C LYS A 163 18.95 -10.92 -8.33
N LEU A 164 19.01 -12.23 -8.29
CA LEU A 164 18.27 -13.06 -7.34
C LEU A 164 18.91 -13.12 -5.95
N HIS A 165 20.12 -12.58 -5.81
CA HIS A 165 20.78 -12.52 -4.50
C HIS A 165 20.23 -11.35 -3.68
N VAL A 166 19.46 -11.65 -2.64
CA VAL A 166 18.93 -10.65 -1.67
C VAL A 166 20.07 -10.04 -0.84
N VAL A 167 21.14 -10.80 -0.60
CA VAL A 167 22.33 -10.37 0.11
C VAL A 167 23.50 -10.40 -0.86
N ARG A 168 24.00 -9.24 -1.21
CA ARG A 168 25.20 -9.13 -2.07
C ARG A 168 26.49 -9.16 -1.26
N ALA A 169 27.61 -9.38 -1.96
CA ALA A 169 28.93 -9.39 -1.36
C ALA A 169 29.24 -8.03 -0.71
N TRP A 170 29.97 -8.06 0.41
CA TRP A 170 30.34 -6.87 1.18
C TRP A 170 31.07 -5.78 0.37
N ASN A 171 31.74 -6.15 -0.69
CA ASN A 171 32.53 -5.27 -1.56
C ASN A 171 31.95 -5.10 -2.96
N ASP A 172 30.63 -5.24 -3.10
CA ASP A 172 29.95 -4.98 -4.38
C ASP A 172 30.09 -3.48 -4.75
N PRO A 173 30.62 -3.16 -5.95
CA PRO A 173 30.86 -1.77 -6.35
C PRO A 173 29.57 -0.98 -6.64
N ASP A 174 28.47 -1.67 -6.98
CA ASP A 174 27.22 -1.04 -7.38
C ASP A 174 26.29 -0.79 -6.19
N ILE A 175 26.43 -1.57 -5.12
CA ILE A 175 25.58 -1.45 -3.92
C ILE A 175 26.47 -1.51 -2.68
N PRO A 176 26.56 -0.45 -1.88
CA PRO A 176 27.38 -0.46 -0.68
C PRO A 176 26.93 -1.54 0.30
N SER A 177 27.87 -2.03 1.11
CA SER A 177 27.74 -3.12 2.07
C SER A 177 26.59 -3.06 3.09
N LEU A 178 25.83 -1.98 3.06
CA LEU A 178 24.60 -1.73 3.80
C LEU A 178 23.33 -2.05 2.98
N SER A 179 23.41 -2.87 1.95
CA SER A 179 22.26 -3.23 1.11
C SER A 179 21.10 -3.93 1.86
N LEU A 180 21.32 -4.39 3.07
CA LEU A 180 20.23 -4.79 4.00
C LEU A 180 19.57 -3.57 4.67
N VAL A 181 20.17 -2.38 4.57
CA VAL A 181 19.76 -1.16 5.27
C VAL A 181 19.32 -0.06 4.27
N THR A 182 19.69 -0.17 3.02
CA THR A 182 19.27 0.70 1.93
C THR A 182 18.38 -0.04 0.96
#